data_a1e7839d1d8ef421469344ace81d0a82
#
_entry.id   a1e7839d1d8ef421469344ace81d0a82
#
_cell.length_a   1.000
_cell.length_b   1.000
_cell.length_c   1.000
_cell.angle_alpha   90.00
_cell.angle_beta   90.00
_cell.angle_gamma   90.00
#
_symmetry.space_group_name_H-M   'P 1'
#
loop_
_entity.id
_entity.type
_entity.pdbx_description
1 polymer ?
#
loop_
_entity_poly.entity_id
_entity_poly.type
_entity_poly.pdbx_seq_one_letter_code
_entity_poly.pdbx_strand_id
1 'polypeptide(L)'
;MAAPIPASHRDLLDKKAFAHLATLTAEGRPQVTPVWFDFDGSHIRVNSARGRAKDKHMRRDGRVALSIIDPDNSYRYLEISGKVVDITENGADDHIDSLARTYMGVDKYPFHQPGVKRVIYRIEPERFSTMG
;
A
#
# COMPACT_ATOMS: atom_id res chain seq x y z
N MET A 1 6.38 16.28 -3.78
CA MET A 1 6.68 16.03 -5.18
C MET A 1 7.08 14.58 -5.37
N ALA A 2 6.47 13.91 -6.33
CA ALA A 2 6.76 12.51 -6.56
C ALA A 2 8.17 12.32 -7.13
N ALA A 3 8.89 11.31 -6.62
CA ALA A 3 10.20 10.95 -7.13
C ALA A 3 10.08 10.05 -8.36
N PRO A 4 11.07 10.09 -9.29
CA PRO A 4 11.06 9.16 -10.41
C PRO A 4 11.28 7.72 -9.93
N ILE A 5 10.54 6.78 -10.53
CA ILE A 5 10.63 5.38 -10.18
C ILE A 5 11.89 4.78 -10.80
N PRO A 6 12.75 4.08 -10.04
CA PRO A 6 13.91 3.40 -10.61
C PRO A 6 13.49 2.37 -11.66
N ALA A 7 13.97 2.54 -12.89
CA ALA A 7 13.61 1.67 -14.00
C ALA A 7 13.98 0.21 -13.74
N SER A 8 15.08 -0.02 -13.03
CA SER A 8 15.57 -1.36 -12.71
C SER A 8 14.63 -2.17 -11.81
N HIS A 9 13.74 -1.50 -11.06
CA HIS A 9 12.85 -2.13 -10.07
C HIS A 9 11.38 -1.80 -10.30
N ARG A 10 11.06 -1.18 -11.43
CA ARG A 10 9.69 -0.81 -11.79
C ARG A 10 8.75 -2.01 -11.79
N ASP A 11 9.24 -3.17 -12.21
CA ASP A 11 8.45 -4.39 -12.27
C ASP A 11 7.89 -4.82 -10.91
N LEU A 12 8.54 -4.45 -9.80
CA LEU A 12 8.05 -4.78 -8.46
C LEU A 12 6.72 -4.08 -8.13
N LEU A 13 6.40 -2.98 -8.80
CA LEU A 13 5.12 -2.30 -8.65
C LEU A 13 3.98 -3.00 -9.38
N ASP A 14 4.30 -3.89 -10.32
CA ASP A 14 3.33 -4.60 -11.14
C ASP A 14 3.24 -6.10 -10.81
N LYS A 15 4.16 -6.61 -10.00
CA LYS A 15 4.14 -8.00 -9.55
C LYS A 15 3.16 -8.22 -8.42
N LYS A 16 2.69 -9.46 -8.30
CA LYS A 16 1.90 -9.92 -7.16
C LYS A 16 2.83 -10.10 -5.95
N ALA A 17 3.19 -9.00 -5.31
CA ALA A 17 4.07 -8.95 -4.16
C ALA A 17 3.37 -8.25 -3.01
N PHE A 18 3.73 -8.62 -1.77
CA PHE A 18 3.26 -7.88 -0.61
C PHE A 18 4.13 -6.65 -0.38
N ALA A 19 3.51 -5.55 0.01
CA ALA A 19 4.23 -4.41 0.54
C ALA A 19 4.20 -4.49 2.07
N HIS A 20 5.34 -4.23 2.69
CA HIS A 20 5.42 -4.10 4.14
C HIS A 20 5.26 -2.61 4.44
N LEU A 21 4.07 -2.24 4.92
CA LEU A 21 3.69 -0.85 5.13
C LEU A 21 3.99 -0.44 6.57
N ALA A 22 4.82 0.57 6.75
CA ALA A 22 5.11 1.19 8.03
C ALA A 22 4.32 2.48 8.18
N THR A 23 3.61 2.60 9.30
CA THR A 23 2.87 3.80 9.69
C THR A 23 3.31 4.23 11.08
N LEU A 24 2.95 5.44 11.48
CA LEU A 24 3.37 5.99 12.77
C LEU A 24 2.20 6.05 13.76
N THR A 25 2.42 5.52 14.97
CA THR A 25 1.46 5.63 16.07
C THR A 25 1.39 7.07 16.61
N ALA A 26 0.47 7.33 17.52
CA ALA A 26 0.33 8.64 18.16
C ALA A 26 1.61 9.07 18.88
N GLU A 27 2.38 8.11 19.40
CA GLU A 27 3.65 8.36 20.08
C GLU A 27 4.84 8.45 19.13
N GLY A 28 4.60 8.39 17.81
CA GLY A 28 5.65 8.42 16.82
C GLY A 28 6.40 7.11 16.65
N ARG A 29 5.85 6.00 17.13
CA ARG A 29 6.46 4.68 16.97
C ARG A 29 6.07 4.09 15.61
N PRO A 30 7.01 3.50 14.88
CA PRO A 30 6.68 2.81 13.65
C PRO A 30 5.98 1.48 13.93
N GLN A 31 4.96 1.18 13.13
CA GLN A 31 4.27 -0.11 13.12
C GLN A 31 4.26 -0.61 11.68
N VAL A 32 4.63 -1.86 11.45
CA VAL A 32 4.72 -2.42 10.10
C VAL A 32 3.82 -3.65 9.96
N THR A 33 3.09 -3.70 8.85
CA THR A 33 2.24 -4.85 8.50
C THR A 33 2.35 -5.13 7.00
N PRO A 34 2.23 -6.41 6.57
CA PRO A 34 2.15 -6.73 5.15
C PRO A 34 0.77 -6.35 4.61
N VAL A 35 0.73 -5.77 3.42
CA VAL A 35 -0.51 -5.34 2.78
C VAL A 35 -0.48 -5.67 1.29
N TRP A 36 -1.66 -5.81 0.70
CA TRP A 36 -1.83 -5.78 -0.74
C TRP A 36 -1.74 -4.33 -1.21
N PHE A 37 -1.27 -4.15 -2.44
CA PHE A 37 -1.20 -2.82 -3.03
C PHE A 37 -1.36 -2.91 -4.54
N ASP A 38 -1.63 -1.78 -5.15
CA ASP A 38 -1.47 -1.58 -6.58
C ASP A 38 -0.83 -0.23 -6.86
N PHE A 39 -0.46 -0.02 -8.11
CA PHE A 39 0.12 1.23 -8.56
C PHE A 39 -0.69 1.73 -9.75
N ASP A 40 -1.20 2.95 -9.67
CA ASP A 40 -2.10 3.51 -10.68
C ASP A 40 -1.37 4.32 -11.77
N GLY A 41 -0.04 4.26 -11.80
CA GLY A 41 0.79 5.05 -12.70
C GLY A 41 1.44 6.25 -12.04
N SER A 42 0.92 6.70 -10.91
CA SER A 42 1.49 7.83 -10.15
C SER A 42 1.50 7.64 -8.65
N HIS A 43 0.55 6.88 -8.11
CA HIS A 43 0.42 6.64 -6.66
C HIS A 43 0.39 5.16 -6.35
N ILE A 44 0.96 4.79 -5.22
CA ILE A 44 0.76 3.47 -4.64
C ILE A 44 -0.54 3.53 -3.87
N ARG A 45 -1.44 2.57 -4.12
CA ARG A 45 -2.73 2.51 -3.45
C ARG A 45 -2.78 1.30 -2.52
N VAL A 46 -3.21 1.56 -1.30
CA VAL A 46 -3.44 0.55 -0.26
C VAL A 46 -4.88 0.64 0.17
N ASN A 47 -5.46 -0.48 0.56
CA ASN A 47 -6.84 -0.54 1.04
C ASN A 47 -6.85 -1.03 2.49
N SER A 48 -7.70 -0.44 3.30
CA SER A 48 -7.93 -0.87 4.67
C SER A 48 -9.38 -0.56 5.06
N ALA A 49 -9.66 -0.56 6.34
CA ALA A 49 -11.00 -0.27 6.84
C ALA A 49 -10.93 0.88 7.83
N ARG A 50 -11.95 1.74 7.77
CA ARG A 50 -12.07 2.88 8.68
C ARG A 50 -12.07 2.42 10.14
N GLY A 51 -11.27 3.08 10.97
CA GLY A 51 -11.17 2.79 12.40
C GLY A 51 -10.12 1.77 12.79
N ARG A 52 -9.51 1.08 11.83
CA ARG A 52 -8.37 0.20 12.12
C ARG A 52 -7.15 1.01 12.51
N ALA A 53 -6.17 0.35 13.16
CA ALA A 53 -4.96 1.03 13.65
C ALA A 53 -4.26 1.82 12.55
N LYS A 54 -3.98 1.18 11.39
CA LYS A 54 -3.28 1.87 10.31
C LYS A 54 -4.10 3.01 9.70
N ASP A 55 -5.44 2.89 9.70
CA ASP A 55 -6.32 3.98 9.27
C ASP A 55 -6.14 5.20 10.16
N LYS A 56 -6.19 5.00 11.46
CA LYS A 56 -5.99 6.08 12.43
C LYS A 56 -4.60 6.70 12.31
N HIS A 57 -3.57 5.86 12.12
CA HIS A 57 -2.19 6.33 11.97
C HIS A 57 -2.06 7.24 10.75
N MET A 58 -2.53 6.79 9.58
CA MET A 58 -2.37 7.53 8.33
C MET A 58 -3.21 8.80 8.28
N ARG A 59 -4.35 8.82 8.96
CA ARG A 59 -5.17 10.04 9.06
C ARG A 59 -4.50 11.11 9.91
N ARG A 60 -3.79 10.70 10.94
CA ARG A 60 -3.09 11.63 11.85
C ARG A 60 -1.75 12.07 11.28
N ASP A 61 -1.00 11.14 10.68
CA ASP A 61 0.34 11.39 10.15
C ASP A 61 0.50 10.62 8.85
N GLY A 62 0.57 11.34 7.74
CA GLY A 62 0.63 10.74 6.40
C GLY A 62 1.99 10.20 6.00
N ARG A 63 3.03 10.34 6.83
CA ARG A 63 4.35 9.80 6.52
C ARG A 63 4.32 8.29 6.63
N VAL A 64 4.73 7.61 5.55
CA VAL A 64 4.73 6.15 5.46
C VAL A 64 5.99 5.66 4.79
N ALA A 65 6.30 4.39 4.99
CA ALA A 65 7.33 3.70 4.24
C ALA A 65 6.80 2.33 3.83
N LEU A 66 7.26 1.85 2.67
CA LEU A 66 6.90 0.53 2.18
C LEU A 66 8.17 -0.19 1.72
N SER A 67 8.23 -1.49 1.97
CA SER A 67 9.26 -2.35 1.40
C SER A 67 8.56 -3.45 0.61
N ILE A 68 8.91 -3.54 -0.68
CA ILE A 68 8.35 -4.52 -1.60
C ILE A 68 9.47 -5.47 -1.99
N ILE A 69 9.37 -6.72 -1.54
CA ILE A 69 10.35 -7.76 -1.83
C ILE A 69 9.91 -8.51 -3.08
N ASP A 70 10.85 -8.73 -4.01
CA ASP A 70 10.59 -9.55 -5.19
C ASP A 70 10.19 -10.96 -4.74
N PRO A 71 9.00 -11.44 -5.11
CA PRO A 71 8.55 -12.77 -4.70
C PRO A 71 9.41 -13.91 -5.29
N ASP A 72 10.19 -13.62 -6.33
CA ASP A 72 11.07 -14.60 -6.99
C ASP A 72 12.51 -14.51 -6.51
N ASN A 73 12.88 -13.45 -5.79
CA ASN A 73 14.24 -13.23 -5.30
C ASN A 73 14.22 -12.36 -4.05
N SER A 74 14.33 -12.98 -2.88
CA SER A 74 14.22 -12.28 -1.59
C SER A 74 15.36 -11.29 -1.31
N TYR A 75 16.40 -11.28 -2.13
CA TYR A 75 17.50 -10.31 -2.02
C TYR A 75 17.30 -9.08 -2.88
N ARG A 76 16.20 -9.03 -3.62
CA ARG A 76 15.86 -7.90 -4.49
C ARG A 76 14.62 -7.19 -3.93
N TYR A 77 14.74 -5.90 -3.65
CA TYR A 77 13.61 -5.15 -3.09
C TYR A 77 13.59 -3.69 -3.55
N LEU A 78 12.41 -3.11 -3.42
CA LEU A 78 12.18 -1.68 -3.63
C LEU A 78 11.64 -1.11 -2.32
N GLU A 79 12.39 -0.18 -1.73
CA GLU A 79 11.95 0.57 -0.55
C GLU A 79 11.45 1.93 -0.98
N ILE A 80 10.35 2.35 -0.42
CA ILE A 80 9.68 3.61 -0.75
C ILE A 80 9.39 4.36 0.53
N SER A 81 9.86 5.61 0.62
CA SER A 81 9.36 6.56 1.61
C SER A 81 8.37 7.47 0.90
N GLY A 82 7.23 7.69 1.51
CA GLY A 82 6.19 8.46 0.85
C GLY A 82 5.24 9.11 1.84
N LYS A 83 4.22 9.73 1.26
CA LYS A 83 3.21 10.45 2.01
C LYS A 83 1.83 10.12 1.48
N VAL A 84 0.90 9.87 2.40
CA VAL A 84 -0.51 9.72 2.05
C VAL A 84 -1.05 11.09 1.61
N VAL A 85 -1.49 11.18 0.38
CA VAL A 85 -1.99 12.44 -0.21
C VAL A 85 -3.49 12.43 -0.43
N ASP A 86 -4.13 11.27 -0.34
CA ASP A 86 -5.58 11.15 -0.46
C ASP A 86 -6.07 9.93 0.33
N ILE A 87 -7.21 10.11 0.98
CA ILE A 87 -7.90 9.06 1.74
C ILE A 87 -9.36 9.14 1.33
N THR A 88 -9.88 8.07 0.74
CA THR A 88 -11.25 8.09 0.21
C THR A 88 -11.97 6.75 0.42
N GLU A 89 -13.27 6.83 0.66
CA GLU A 89 -14.15 5.65 0.66
C GLU A 89 -14.74 5.41 -0.73
N ASN A 90 -14.68 6.40 -1.63
CA ASN A 90 -15.18 6.27 -3.00
C ASN A 90 -14.41 5.20 -3.77
N GLY A 91 -15.14 4.19 -4.23
CA GLY A 91 -14.55 3.10 -5.00
C GLY A 91 -13.74 2.11 -4.18
N ALA A 92 -13.74 2.24 -2.84
CA ALA A 92 -12.89 1.41 -2.00
C ALA A 92 -13.34 -0.06 -1.98
N ASP A 93 -14.63 -0.34 -2.10
CA ASP A 93 -15.12 -1.72 -2.21
C ASP A 93 -14.70 -2.35 -3.54
N ASP A 94 -14.81 -1.62 -4.65
CA ASP A 94 -14.34 -2.10 -5.95
C ASP A 94 -12.83 -2.29 -5.94
N HIS A 95 -12.11 -1.42 -5.26
CA HIS A 95 -10.66 -1.50 -5.14
C HIS A 95 -10.23 -2.76 -4.39
N ILE A 96 -10.84 -3.07 -3.24
CA ILE A 96 -10.48 -4.29 -2.51
C ILE A 96 -10.85 -5.55 -3.30
N ASP A 97 -11.94 -5.51 -4.07
CA ASP A 97 -12.29 -6.60 -4.96
C ASP A 97 -11.24 -6.79 -6.06
N SER A 98 -10.75 -5.70 -6.63
CA SER A 98 -9.66 -5.71 -7.62
C SER A 98 -8.38 -6.32 -7.04
N LEU A 99 -8.02 -5.94 -5.82
CA LEU A 99 -6.86 -6.51 -5.14
C LEU A 99 -7.06 -8.01 -4.86
N ALA A 100 -8.26 -8.41 -4.46
CA ALA A 100 -8.57 -9.83 -4.22
C ALA A 100 -8.45 -10.64 -5.52
N ARG A 101 -8.85 -10.10 -6.66
CA ARG A 101 -8.64 -10.76 -7.95
C ARG A 101 -7.16 -10.99 -8.22
N THR A 102 -6.34 -10.00 -7.96
CA THR A 102 -4.89 -10.10 -8.18
C THR A 102 -4.24 -11.08 -7.21
N TYR A 103 -4.53 -10.96 -5.92
CA TYR A 103 -3.80 -11.70 -4.88
C TYR A 103 -4.38 -13.07 -4.55
N MET A 104 -5.68 -13.25 -4.72
CA MET A 104 -6.37 -14.49 -4.36
C MET A 104 -6.97 -15.26 -5.55
N GLY A 105 -7.08 -14.60 -6.71
CA GLY A 105 -7.69 -15.22 -7.89
C GLY A 105 -9.20 -15.40 -7.78
N VAL A 106 -9.88 -14.59 -6.97
CA VAL A 106 -11.33 -14.64 -6.77
C VAL A 106 -11.98 -13.39 -7.37
N ASP A 107 -13.29 -13.46 -7.66
CA ASP A 107 -14.00 -12.34 -8.29
C ASP A 107 -14.19 -11.18 -7.33
N LYS A 108 -14.45 -11.47 -6.07
CA LYS A 108 -14.71 -10.46 -5.04
C LYS A 108 -13.99 -10.82 -3.76
N TYR A 109 -13.67 -9.79 -2.97
CA TYR A 109 -13.07 -9.95 -1.66
C TYR A 109 -14.01 -10.79 -0.77
N PRO A 110 -13.57 -11.98 -0.30
CA PRO A 110 -14.47 -12.89 0.41
C PRO A 110 -14.76 -12.50 1.85
N PHE A 111 -14.08 -11.50 2.37
CA PHE A 111 -14.18 -11.10 3.79
C PHE A 111 -14.96 -9.79 3.99
N HIS A 112 -15.82 -9.42 3.02
CA HIS A 112 -16.73 -8.29 3.20
C HIS A 112 -17.64 -8.52 4.40
N GLN A 113 -17.77 -7.48 5.24
CA GLN A 113 -18.64 -7.53 6.42
C GLN A 113 -19.57 -6.32 6.43
N PRO A 114 -20.85 -6.49 6.80
CA PRO A 114 -21.78 -5.36 6.95
C PRO A 114 -21.23 -4.32 7.93
N GLY A 115 -21.37 -3.05 7.59
CA GLY A 115 -20.94 -1.95 8.45
C GLY A 115 -19.48 -1.58 8.37
N VAL A 116 -18.66 -2.40 7.69
CA VAL A 116 -17.25 -2.08 7.48
C VAL A 116 -17.12 -1.10 6.31
N LYS A 117 -16.48 0.04 6.55
CA LYS A 117 -16.20 1.05 5.52
C LYS A 117 -14.77 0.85 5.01
N ARG A 118 -14.66 0.37 3.77
CA ARG A 118 -13.35 0.24 3.12
C ARG A 118 -12.83 1.61 2.73
N VAL A 119 -11.50 1.75 2.69
CA VAL A 119 -10.84 3.04 2.44
C VAL A 119 -9.64 2.80 1.52
N ILE A 120 -9.47 3.69 0.54
CA ILE A 120 -8.27 3.73 -0.31
C ILE A 120 -7.34 4.82 0.22
N TYR A 121 -6.07 4.48 0.36
CA TYR A 121 -4.99 5.43 0.68
C TYR A 121 -4.12 5.56 -0.55
N ARG A 122 -4.00 6.79 -1.09
CA ARG A 122 -3.08 7.09 -2.18
C ARG A 122 -1.80 7.63 -1.60
N ILE A 123 -0.70 6.98 -1.91
CA ILE A 123 0.62 7.30 -1.38
C ILE A 123 1.47 7.85 -2.51
N GLU A 124 1.96 9.09 -2.34
CA GLU A 124 2.90 9.70 -3.25
C GLU A 124 4.32 9.27 -2.87
N PRO A 125 5.04 8.57 -3.76
CA PRO A 125 6.44 8.20 -3.48
C PRO A 125 7.33 9.43 -3.50
N GLU A 126 8.15 9.58 -2.47
CA GLU A 126 9.05 10.72 -2.33
C GLU A 126 10.53 10.33 -2.44
N ARG A 127 10.87 9.10 -2.03
CA ARG A 127 12.23 8.57 -2.10
C ARG A 127 12.17 7.08 -2.38
N PHE A 128 13.18 6.59 -3.11
CA PHE A 128 13.36 5.18 -3.38
C PHE A 128 14.73 4.71 -2.96
N SER A 129 14.82 3.47 -2.47
CA SER A 129 16.05 2.76 -2.25
C SER A 129 15.90 1.34 -2.81
N THR A 130 16.93 0.81 -3.43
CA THR A 130 16.84 -0.48 -4.11
C THR A 130 17.99 -1.38 -3.72
N MET A 131 17.75 -2.69 -3.83
CA MET A 131 18.77 -3.72 -3.75
C MET A 131 18.48 -4.79 -4.81
N GLY A 132 19.52 -5.31 -5.41
CA GLY A 132 19.38 -6.38 -6.43
C GLY A 132 19.07 -5.90 -7.87
#